data_0976c98b59cc94fb73c373f4461fff70
#
_entry.id   0976c98b59cc94fb73c373f4461fff70
#
_cell.length_a   1.000
_cell.length_b   1.000
_cell.length_c   1.000
_cell.angle_alpha   90.00
_cell.angle_beta   90.00
_cell.angle_gamma   90.00
#
_symmetry.space_group_name_H-M   'P 1'
#
loop_
_entity.id
_entity.type
_entity.pdbx_description
1 polymer ?
#
loop_
_entity_poly.entity_id
_entity_poly.type
_entity_poly.pdbx_seq_one_letter_code
_entity_poly.pdbx_strand_id
1 'polypeptide(L)'
;MKKLLLASSLAMFALGCSASTSARMGMLIGYPDVESIDNFQEYAAAKHFTDANPDGTVIAPGETSKITADNLDCIWIHIDRLNVGKGNLPAEFSDEATVAALRKFVADGGSLYLSKHATQLLPTLGRISADFAPGIYGDSDGGMGTDVWTVNAQIGYWFVNEKDNPDGLDASQYYDHRDHEIYVGLETNNDFPMETFALLGTGNGTEMWREDHNCMWDLNAYNAVYTADGKNTVEKFENQNNATVLGTWGHVQDHAVAGIVEFKPVTEGNGTIIANGLAACEWSPRQGVNAFHSNLVKLTDNTLNYLTAKNSAISDINGIAGDMGDAPAEYFTIQGIAVNPEALTPGIYIVRQGNTVNKISVR
;
A
#
# COMPACT_ATOMS: atom_id res chain seq x y z
N MET A 1 -46.42 -2.10 55.17
CA MET A 1 -45.85 -1.23 54.15
C MET A 1 -44.32 -1.32 54.26
N LYS A 2 -43.71 -2.16 53.44
CA LYS A 2 -42.25 -2.29 53.37
C LYS A 2 -41.76 -1.48 52.17
N LYS A 3 -40.95 -0.45 52.41
CA LYS A 3 -40.29 0.33 51.38
C LYS A 3 -39.07 -0.42 50.86
N LEU A 4 -39.10 -0.75 49.58
CA LEU A 4 -37.97 -1.32 48.87
C LEU A 4 -37.08 -0.16 48.39
N LEU A 5 -35.86 -0.04 48.91
CA LEU A 5 -34.84 0.86 48.35
C LEU A 5 -34.16 0.15 47.20
N LEU A 6 -34.30 0.70 46.02
CA LEU A 6 -33.56 0.31 44.83
C LEU A 6 -32.25 1.11 44.84
N ALA A 7 -31.13 0.44 45.08
CA ALA A 7 -29.79 1.02 44.88
C ALA A 7 -29.38 0.81 43.42
N SER A 8 -29.38 1.88 42.66
CA SER A 8 -28.82 1.89 41.31
C SER A 8 -27.30 2.08 41.38
N SER A 9 -26.56 1.02 41.16
CA SER A 9 -25.11 1.06 40.96
C SER A 9 -24.81 1.59 39.59
N LEU A 10 -24.34 2.83 39.53
CA LEU A 10 -23.79 3.47 38.31
C LEU A 10 -22.40 2.87 38.06
N ALA A 11 -22.30 1.93 37.13
CA ALA A 11 -21.01 1.48 36.62
C ALA A 11 -20.42 2.57 35.73
N MET A 12 -19.44 3.30 36.25
CA MET A 12 -18.58 4.13 35.40
C MET A 12 -17.72 3.22 34.52
N PHE A 13 -18.05 3.11 33.26
CA PHE A 13 -17.11 2.67 32.26
C PHE A 13 -16.03 3.76 32.11
N ALA A 14 -14.87 3.53 32.70
CA ALA A 14 -13.67 4.28 32.32
C ALA A 14 -13.35 3.85 30.89
N LEU A 15 -13.71 4.68 29.90
CA LEU A 15 -13.09 4.64 28.59
C LEU A 15 -11.61 4.91 28.82
N GLY A 16 -10.81 3.85 28.80
CA GLY A 16 -9.37 3.96 28.65
C GLY A 16 -9.13 4.70 27.32
N CYS A 17 -8.72 5.95 27.39
CA CYS A 17 -8.13 6.66 26.29
C CYS A 17 -6.83 5.91 25.98
N SER A 18 -6.86 4.94 25.05
CA SER A 18 -5.66 4.50 24.37
C SER A 18 -5.11 5.78 23.74
N ALA A 19 -3.96 6.23 24.16
CA ALA A 19 -3.22 7.26 23.43
C ALA A 19 -3.06 6.70 22.01
N SER A 20 -3.75 7.31 21.05
CA SER A 20 -3.50 7.05 19.64
C SER A 20 -2.04 7.40 19.43
N THR A 21 -1.19 6.41 19.26
CA THR A 21 0.18 6.65 18.80
C THR A 21 0.03 7.32 17.45
N SER A 22 0.51 8.57 17.36
CA SER A 22 0.56 9.32 16.09
C SER A 22 1.24 8.44 15.05
N ALA A 23 0.64 8.32 13.87
CA ALA A 23 1.21 7.57 12.75
C ALA A 23 2.61 8.10 12.44
N ARG A 24 3.61 7.22 12.48
CA ARG A 24 5.02 7.58 12.27
C ARG A 24 5.35 7.44 10.79
N MET A 25 5.06 8.47 10.02
CA MET A 25 5.24 8.48 8.57
C MET A 25 6.50 9.22 8.15
N GLY A 26 7.18 8.72 7.12
CA GLY A 26 8.31 9.35 6.48
C GLY A 26 8.07 9.57 4.99
N MET A 27 8.77 10.54 4.41
CA MET A 27 8.87 10.70 2.95
C MET A 27 10.35 10.86 2.58
N LEU A 28 10.84 9.94 1.75
CA LEU A 28 12.18 10.04 1.18
C LEU A 28 12.12 10.88 -0.09
N ILE A 29 12.85 11.99 -0.09
CA ILE A 29 12.95 12.92 -1.21
C ILE A 29 14.36 12.88 -1.83
N GLY A 30 14.49 13.29 -3.09
CA GLY A 30 15.76 13.33 -3.81
C GLY A 30 16.53 14.67 -3.68
N TYR A 31 16.18 15.50 -2.72
CA TYR A 31 16.70 16.87 -2.55
C TYR A 31 17.05 17.15 -1.09
N PRO A 32 17.90 18.16 -0.80
CA PRO A 32 18.30 18.50 0.58
C PRO A 32 17.13 18.87 1.50
N ASP A 33 16.10 19.48 0.95
CA ASP A 33 14.86 19.85 1.64
C ASP A 33 13.72 20.01 0.63
N VAL A 34 12.48 20.17 1.12
CA VAL A 34 11.29 20.29 0.26
C VAL A 34 11.34 21.51 -0.65
N GLU A 35 11.85 22.65 -0.13
CA GLU A 35 11.87 23.90 -0.90
C GLU A 35 12.93 23.88 -2.01
N SER A 36 13.88 22.96 -1.95
CA SER A 36 14.91 22.75 -2.98
C SER A 36 14.46 21.87 -4.14
N ILE A 37 13.26 21.26 -4.06
CA ILE A 37 12.75 20.37 -5.11
C ILE A 37 12.40 21.18 -6.35
N ASP A 38 13.10 20.95 -7.47
CA ASP A 38 12.89 21.64 -8.73
C ASP A 38 11.87 20.93 -9.65
N ASN A 39 11.65 19.62 -9.46
CA ASN A 39 10.58 18.92 -10.11
C ASN A 39 9.24 19.29 -9.47
N PHE A 40 8.35 19.89 -10.24
CA PHE A 40 7.11 20.46 -9.71
C PHE A 40 6.10 19.40 -9.23
N GLN A 41 6.14 18.17 -9.73
CA GLN A 41 5.29 17.07 -9.27
C GLN A 41 5.80 16.51 -7.94
N GLU A 42 7.11 16.25 -7.85
CA GLU A 42 7.74 15.81 -6.60
C GLU A 42 7.60 16.87 -5.51
N TYR A 43 7.73 18.18 -5.86
CA TYR A 43 7.49 19.27 -4.94
C TYR A 43 6.05 19.28 -4.40
N ALA A 44 5.06 19.19 -5.29
CA ALA A 44 3.65 19.22 -4.88
C ALA A 44 3.29 18.00 -4.04
N ALA A 45 3.82 16.81 -4.35
CA ALA A 45 3.68 15.62 -3.53
C ALA A 45 4.31 15.80 -2.13
N ALA A 46 5.53 16.33 -2.06
CA ALA A 46 6.20 16.57 -0.79
C ALA A 46 5.50 17.63 0.05
N LYS A 47 4.98 18.68 -0.57
CA LYS A 47 4.14 19.69 0.09
C LYS A 47 2.87 19.07 0.67
N HIS A 48 2.16 18.24 -0.12
CA HIS A 48 1.01 17.52 0.39
C HIS A 48 1.37 16.67 1.61
N PHE A 49 2.47 15.90 1.53
CA PHE A 49 2.91 15.07 2.65
C PHE A 49 3.16 15.90 3.91
N THR A 50 3.90 16.99 3.81
CA THR A 50 4.22 17.83 4.97
C THR A 50 3.00 18.57 5.54
N ASP A 51 2.07 18.98 4.69
CA ASP A 51 0.85 19.68 5.12
C ASP A 51 -0.15 18.71 5.78
N ALA A 52 -0.26 17.49 5.26
CA ALA A 52 -1.14 16.45 5.81
C ALA A 52 -0.55 15.77 7.06
N ASN A 53 0.77 15.70 7.17
CA ASN A 53 1.50 15.02 8.25
C ASN A 53 2.50 15.97 8.92
N PRO A 54 2.06 16.94 9.75
CA PRO A 54 2.95 17.93 10.35
C PRO A 54 4.02 17.33 11.26
N ASP A 55 3.79 16.14 11.82
CA ASP A 55 4.76 15.37 12.60
C ASP A 55 5.55 14.37 11.74
N GLY A 56 5.31 14.34 10.43
CA GLY A 56 5.96 13.46 9.48
C GLY A 56 7.45 13.81 9.29
N THR A 57 8.24 12.79 9.01
CA THR A 57 9.69 12.94 8.82
C THR A 57 10.04 13.05 7.33
N VAL A 58 10.58 14.19 6.91
CA VAL A 58 11.22 14.30 5.60
C VAL A 58 12.65 13.76 5.69
N ILE A 59 13.02 12.88 4.75
CA ILE A 59 14.31 12.20 4.69
C ILE A 59 15.03 12.69 3.44
N ALA A 60 16.12 13.43 3.64
CA ALA A 60 16.96 13.91 2.54
C ALA A 60 18.02 12.87 2.13
N PRO A 61 18.65 13.03 0.95
CA PRO A 61 19.74 12.16 0.52
C PRO A 61 20.84 12.04 1.56
N GLY A 62 21.28 10.82 1.85
CA GLY A 62 22.32 10.53 2.84
C GLY A 62 21.84 10.45 4.30
N GLU A 63 20.60 10.82 4.61
CA GLU A 63 20.04 10.74 5.97
C GLU A 63 19.52 9.32 6.31
N THR A 64 20.26 8.29 5.94
CA THR A 64 19.87 6.89 6.08
C THR A 64 19.59 6.46 7.52
N SER A 65 20.14 7.16 8.52
CA SER A 65 19.85 6.91 9.94
C SER A 65 18.41 7.22 10.33
N LYS A 66 17.68 8.01 9.54
CA LYS A 66 16.24 8.24 9.73
C LYS A 66 15.38 7.07 9.22
N ILE A 67 15.92 6.22 8.35
CA ILE A 67 15.22 5.07 7.75
C ILE A 67 15.26 3.89 8.71
N THR A 68 14.40 3.90 9.72
CA THR A 68 14.36 2.85 10.75
C THR A 68 12.94 2.58 11.22
N ALA A 69 12.59 1.29 11.39
CA ALA A 69 11.30 0.86 11.90
C ALA A 69 11.08 1.23 13.38
N ASP A 70 12.14 1.59 14.11
CA ASP A 70 12.00 2.13 15.46
C ASP A 70 11.31 3.50 15.49
N ASN A 71 11.46 4.27 14.41
CA ASN A 71 10.98 5.65 14.32
C ASN A 71 9.83 5.84 13.31
N LEU A 72 9.74 4.97 12.31
CA LEU A 72 8.78 5.10 11.22
C LEU A 72 8.04 3.79 11.00
N ASP A 73 6.75 3.89 10.68
CA ASP A 73 5.91 2.77 10.32
C ASP A 73 5.81 2.61 8.81
N CYS A 74 5.80 3.75 8.09
CA CYS A 74 5.72 3.78 6.63
C CYS A 74 6.60 4.89 6.05
N ILE A 75 7.21 4.62 4.90
CA ILE A 75 7.93 5.62 4.10
C ILE A 75 7.30 5.70 2.71
N TRP A 76 6.92 6.92 2.31
CA TRP A 76 6.52 7.22 0.94
C TRP A 76 7.73 7.65 0.11
N ILE A 77 7.86 7.09 -1.10
CA ILE A 77 8.83 7.48 -2.11
C ILE A 77 8.06 7.77 -3.40
N HIS A 78 8.09 9.03 -3.84
CA HIS A 78 7.48 9.47 -5.09
C HIS A 78 8.59 10.00 -6.01
N ILE A 79 8.71 9.41 -7.19
CA ILE A 79 9.68 9.83 -8.21
C ILE A 79 8.90 10.10 -9.48
N ASP A 80 8.99 11.33 -9.96
CA ASP A 80 8.31 11.79 -11.16
C ASP A 80 9.27 12.61 -12.04
N ARG A 81 10.18 11.92 -12.71
CA ARG A 81 11.20 12.55 -13.53
C ARG A 81 11.19 12.01 -14.94
N LEU A 82 11.17 12.91 -15.90
CA LEU A 82 11.39 12.57 -17.30
C LEU A 82 12.71 11.80 -17.49
N ASN A 83 12.72 10.87 -18.42
CA ASN A 83 13.89 10.09 -18.80
C ASN A 83 14.46 9.15 -17.74
N VAL A 84 13.70 8.82 -16.71
CA VAL A 84 14.03 7.70 -15.82
C VAL A 84 13.78 6.41 -16.59
N GLY A 85 14.82 5.85 -17.19
CA GLY A 85 14.74 4.59 -17.90
C GLY A 85 14.63 3.40 -16.93
N LYS A 86 14.15 2.24 -17.43
CA LYS A 86 14.07 1.00 -16.68
C LYS A 86 15.40 0.68 -15.99
N GLY A 87 15.38 0.55 -14.66
CA GLY A 87 16.56 0.30 -13.85
C GLY A 87 17.52 1.48 -13.69
N ASN A 88 17.16 2.67 -14.15
CA ASN A 88 17.98 3.87 -14.10
C ASN A 88 17.39 4.93 -13.18
N LEU A 89 17.24 4.57 -11.91
CA LEU A 89 16.77 5.49 -10.89
C LEU A 89 17.82 6.57 -10.57
N PRO A 90 17.37 7.78 -10.14
CA PRO A 90 18.29 8.79 -9.64
C PRO A 90 19.14 8.25 -8.48
N ALA A 91 20.40 8.65 -8.43
CA ALA A 91 21.40 8.11 -7.51
C ALA A 91 20.99 8.30 -6.04
N GLU A 92 20.32 9.39 -5.73
CA GLU A 92 19.85 9.74 -4.40
C GLU A 92 18.83 8.74 -3.81
N PHE A 93 18.16 7.96 -4.66
CA PHE A 93 17.25 6.90 -4.25
C PHE A 93 17.86 5.49 -4.38
N SER A 94 18.90 5.36 -5.21
CA SER A 94 19.47 4.06 -5.62
C SER A 94 20.90 3.83 -5.15
N ASP A 95 21.49 4.75 -4.39
CA ASP A 95 22.81 4.53 -3.79
C ASP A 95 22.78 3.36 -2.80
N GLU A 96 23.93 2.70 -2.63
CA GLU A 96 24.04 1.47 -1.85
C GLU A 96 23.59 1.65 -0.39
N ALA A 97 23.89 2.79 0.23
CA ALA A 97 23.56 3.05 1.63
C ALA A 97 22.04 3.24 1.81
N THR A 98 21.40 4.02 0.92
CA THR A 98 19.96 4.22 0.92
C THR A 98 19.21 2.90 0.68
N VAL A 99 19.64 2.12 -0.32
CA VAL A 99 19.04 0.82 -0.62
C VAL A 99 19.20 -0.16 0.55
N ALA A 100 20.39 -0.20 1.18
CA ALA A 100 20.61 -1.06 2.34
C ALA A 100 19.72 -0.66 3.53
N ALA A 101 19.54 0.64 3.77
CA ALA A 101 18.67 1.14 4.83
C ALA A 101 17.20 0.80 4.56
N LEU A 102 16.71 0.98 3.32
CA LEU A 102 15.35 0.61 2.93
C LEU A 102 15.10 -0.90 3.04
N ARG A 103 16.05 -1.73 2.61
CA ARG A 103 15.96 -3.19 2.79
C ARG A 103 15.84 -3.57 4.27
N LYS A 104 16.70 -2.98 5.10
CA LYS A 104 16.66 -3.21 6.54
C LYS A 104 15.33 -2.74 7.14
N PHE A 105 14.87 -1.55 6.75
CA PHE A 105 13.59 -0.99 7.19
C PHE A 105 12.44 -1.97 6.93
N VAL A 106 12.33 -2.51 5.70
CA VAL A 106 11.31 -3.50 5.36
C VAL A 106 11.51 -4.82 6.12
N ALA A 107 12.75 -5.27 6.29
CA ALA A 107 13.03 -6.49 7.05
C ALA A 107 12.66 -6.36 8.55
N ASP A 108 12.75 -5.16 9.11
CA ASP A 108 12.40 -4.85 10.49
C ASP A 108 10.91 -4.50 10.68
N GLY A 109 10.08 -4.64 9.64
CA GLY A 109 8.63 -4.42 9.71
C GLY A 109 8.14 -3.10 9.12
N GLY A 110 9.02 -2.17 8.76
CA GLY A 110 8.65 -0.90 8.13
C GLY A 110 8.07 -1.10 6.73
N SER A 111 7.00 -0.38 6.39
CA SER A 111 6.31 -0.50 5.09
C SER A 111 6.70 0.61 4.12
N LEU A 112 6.59 0.32 2.81
CA LEU A 112 6.90 1.30 1.77
C LEU A 112 5.67 1.56 0.88
N TYR A 113 5.45 2.84 0.58
CA TYR A 113 4.62 3.26 -0.53
C TYR A 113 5.51 3.79 -1.65
N LEU A 114 5.51 3.11 -2.80
CA LEU A 114 6.31 3.46 -3.98
C LEU A 114 5.37 3.96 -5.07
N SER A 115 5.49 5.21 -5.49
CA SER A 115 4.62 5.77 -6.51
C SER A 115 5.38 6.25 -7.74
N LYS A 116 4.77 6.06 -8.91
CA LYS A 116 5.32 6.33 -10.24
C LYS A 116 6.66 5.58 -10.45
N HIS A 117 7.72 6.30 -10.83
CA HIS A 117 9.04 5.70 -11.11
C HIS A 117 9.68 5.04 -9.89
N ALA A 118 9.24 5.38 -8.66
CA ALA A 118 9.73 4.71 -7.45
C ALA A 118 9.47 3.19 -7.44
N THR A 119 8.50 2.71 -8.22
CA THR A 119 8.27 1.26 -8.40
C THR A 119 9.48 0.52 -8.94
N GLN A 120 10.39 1.22 -9.67
CA GLN A 120 11.66 0.67 -10.15
C GLN A 120 12.63 0.29 -9.02
N LEU A 121 12.38 0.70 -7.77
CA LEU A 121 13.17 0.26 -6.61
C LEU A 121 12.95 -1.21 -6.25
N LEU A 122 11.82 -1.81 -6.61
CA LEU A 122 11.48 -3.19 -6.20
C LEU A 122 12.55 -4.23 -6.55
N PRO A 123 13.12 -4.28 -7.78
CA PRO A 123 14.22 -5.18 -8.07
C PRO A 123 15.48 -4.86 -7.28
N THR A 124 15.79 -3.57 -7.15
CA THR A 124 16.95 -3.09 -6.39
C THR A 124 16.83 -3.46 -4.91
N LEU A 125 15.64 -3.38 -4.34
CA LEU A 125 15.36 -3.84 -2.98
C LEU A 125 15.40 -5.37 -2.84
N GLY A 126 15.46 -6.11 -3.96
CA GLY A 126 15.43 -7.57 -3.98
C GLY A 126 14.04 -8.14 -3.72
N ARG A 127 12.98 -7.31 -3.83
CA ARG A 127 11.60 -7.75 -3.59
C ARG A 127 11.05 -8.58 -4.74
N ILE A 128 11.50 -8.30 -5.95
CA ILE A 128 11.22 -9.07 -7.18
C ILE A 128 12.52 -9.30 -7.95
N SER A 129 12.52 -10.28 -8.85
CA SER A 129 13.65 -10.48 -9.77
C SER A 129 13.79 -9.30 -10.72
N ALA A 130 15.02 -8.97 -11.11
CA ALA A 130 15.31 -7.94 -12.11
C ALA A 130 14.66 -8.24 -13.47
N ASP A 131 14.49 -9.51 -13.82
CA ASP A 131 13.82 -9.94 -15.04
C ASP A 131 12.34 -9.55 -15.09
N PHE A 132 11.75 -9.35 -13.91
CA PHE A 132 10.36 -8.96 -13.71
C PHE A 132 10.21 -7.52 -13.19
N ALA A 133 11.20 -6.67 -13.40
CA ALA A 133 11.08 -5.26 -13.09
C ALA A 133 9.87 -4.64 -13.85
N PRO A 134 9.15 -3.68 -13.25
CA PRO A 134 8.06 -3.00 -13.95
C PRO A 134 8.61 -2.36 -15.23
N GLY A 135 7.84 -2.44 -16.31
CA GLY A 135 8.13 -1.75 -17.56
C GLY A 135 7.83 -0.26 -17.43
N ILE A 136 8.39 0.52 -18.34
CA ILE A 136 8.04 1.92 -18.50
C ILE A 136 7.28 2.05 -19.81
N TYR A 137 6.03 2.53 -19.73
CA TYR A 137 5.11 2.64 -20.83
C TYR A 137 4.61 4.06 -20.96
N GLY A 138 4.50 4.56 -22.16
CA GLY A 138 4.08 5.92 -22.49
C GLY A 138 5.23 6.72 -23.10
N ASP A 139 4.89 7.89 -23.62
CA ASP A 139 5.84 8.80 -24.22
C ASP A 139 6.46 9.72 -23.16
N SER A 140 7.72 10.10 -23.36
CA SER A 140 8.40 11.08 -22.50
C SER A 140 7.73 12.46 -22.46
N ASP A 141 6.86 12.73 -23.42
CA ASP A 141 6.13 13.99 -23.53
C ASP A 141 4.70 13.94 -22.98
N GLY A 142 4.35 12.79 -22.38
CA GLY A 142 3.04 12.55 -21.82
C GLY A 142 1.99 12.18 -22.85
N GLY A 143 1.06 11.36 -22.45
CA GLY A 143 -0.17 11.10 -23.19
C GLY A 143 -1.09 12.30 -23.11
N MET A 144 -1.85 12.50 -24.17
CA MET A 144 -2.89 13.49 -24.24
C MET A 144 -4.19 12.83 -23.84
N GLY A 145 -4.52 12.88 -22.56
CA GLY A 145 -5.81 12.41 -22.13
C GLY A 145 -6.92 13.29 -22.68
N THR A 146 -7.67 12.74 -23.62
CA THR A 146 -8.99 13.26 -23.99
C THR A 146 -10.07 12.59 -23.17
N ASP A 147 -9.71 11.64 -22.34
CA ASP A 147 -10.57 10.85 -21.47
C ASP A 147 -10.17 10.99 -19.98
N VAL A 148 -10.98 10.43 -19.13
CA VAL A 148 -10.70 10.37 -17.70
C VAL A 148 -9.84 9.14 -17.40
N TRP A 149 -8.71 9.37 -16.77
CA TRP A 149 -7.80 8.30 -16.34
C TRP A 149 -8.28 7.68 -15.04
N THR A 150 -8.58 6.40 -15.09
CA THR A 150 -9.22 5.70 -13.98
C THR A 150 -8.46 4.43 -13.58
N VAL A 151 -8.61 4.06 -12.32
CA VAL A 151 -8.19 2.74 -11.82
C VAL A 151 -9.36 1.79 -11.86
N ASN A 152 -9.17 0.62 -12.44
CA ASN A 152 -10.06 -0.51 -12.32
C ASN A 152 -9.56 -1.44 -11.21
N ALA A 153 -10.34 -1.56 -10.14
CA ALA A 153 -10.08 -2.49 -9.03
C ALA A 153 -10.85 -3.81 -9.15
N GLN A 154 -11.58 -4.01 -10.24
CA GLN A 154 -12.33 -5.23 -10.54
C GLN A 154 -11.52 -6.11 -11.49
N ILE A 155 -10.48 -6.74 -10.96
CA ILE A 155 -9.53 -7.54 -11.74
C ILE A 155 -10.20 -8.80 -12.26
N GLY A 156 -10.10 -9.05 -13.56
CA GLY A 156 -10.81 -10.13 -14.26
C GLY A 156 -12.18 -9.73 -14.82
N TYR A 157 -12.61 -8.47 -14.66
CA TYR A 157 -13.92 -7.99 -15.13
C TYR A 157 -14.10 -8.19 -16.63
N TRP A 158 -13.11 -7.81 -17.43
CA TRP A 158 -13.14 -7.93 -18.89
C TRP A 158 -13.33 -9.36 -19.34
N PHE A 159 -12.70 -10.32 -18.67
CA PHE A 159 -12.84 -11.73 -19.00
C PHE A 159 -14.22 -12.28 -18.75
N VAL A 160 -14.79 -11.94 -17.60
CA VAL A 160 -16.10 -12.47 -17.18
C VAL A 160 -17.23 -11.88 -18.00
N ASN A 161 -17.07 -10.64 -18.51
CA ASN A 161 -18.14 -9.86 -19.13
C ASN A 161 -18.00 -9.70 -20.65
N GLU A 162 -16.86 -10.02 -21.24
CA GLU A 162 -16.71 -9.98 -22.70
C GLU A 162 -17.59 -11.05 -23.37
N LYS A 163 -18.42 -10.60 -24.33
CA LYS A 163 -19.34 -11.49 -25.08
C LYS A 163 -18.62 -12.55 -25.89
N ASP A 164 -17.37 -12.29 -26.24
CA ASP A 164 -16.52 -13.11 -27.08
C ASP A 164 -15.36 -13.72 -26.30
N ASN A 165 -15.55 -13.97 -25.00
CA ASN A 165 -14.57 -14.69 -24.21
C ASN A 165 -14.47 -16.13 -24.71
N PRO A 166 -13.56 -16.44 -25.66
CA PRO A 166 -13.50 -17.74 -26.30
C PRO A 166 -13.04 -18.85 -25.34
N ASP A 167 -12.42 -18.47 -24.24
CA ASP A 167 -11.75 -19.38 -23.32
C ASP A 167 -12.51 -19.58 -22.01
N GLY A 168 -13.67 -18.90 -21.85
CA GLY A 168 -14.64 -19.18 -20.80
C GLY A 168 -14.07 -19.05 -19.40
N LEU A 169 -13.50 -17.88 -19.06
CA LEU A 169 -13.13 -17.64 -17.67
C LEU A 169 -14.31 -17.80 -16.75
N ASP A 170 -14.11 -18.64 -15.78
CA ASP A 170 -15.02 -18.82 -14.68
C ASP A 170 -15.09 -17.52 -13.85
N ALA A 171 -16.28 -17.18 -13.37
CA ALA A 171 -16.47 -16.05 -12.43
C ALA A 171 -15.59 -16.16 -11.17
N SER A 172 -15.07 -17.34 -10.85
CA SER A 172 -14.10 -17.56 -9.78
C SER A 172 -12.74 -16.88 -10.01
N GLN A 173 -12.48 -16.40 -11.22
CA GLN A 173 -11.25 -15.68 -11.58
C GLN A 173 -11.44 -14.16 -11.61
N TYR A 174 -12.56 -13.69 -11.09
CA TYR A 174 -12.87 -12.30 -10.88
C TYR A 174 -12.55 -11.90 -9.43
N TYR A 175 -11.72 -10.90 -9.26
CA TYR A 175 -11.31 -10.38 -7.95
C TYR A 175 -11.76 -8.93 -7.81
N ASP A 176 -12.70 -8.69 -6.92
CA ASP A 176 -13.19 -7.35 -6.63
C ASP A 176 -12.46 -6.77 -5.40
N HIS A 177 -11.61 -5.79 -5.65
CA HIS A 177 -10.85 -5.10 -4.63
C HIS A 177 -11.38 -3.70 -4.30
N ARG A 178 -12.59 -3.34 -4.79
CA ARG A 178 -13.15 -2.00 -4.54
C ARG A 178 -13.37 -1.72 -3.05
N ASP A 179 -13.56 -2.75 -2.24
CA ASP A 179 -13.70 -2.64 -0.78
C ASP A 179 -12.34 -2.52 -0.07
N HIS A 180 -11.22 -2.56 -0.78
CA HIS A 180 -9.92 -2.40 -0.16
C HIS A 180 -9.76 -1.00 0.44
N GLU A 181 -9.10 -0.92 1.60
CA GLU A 181 -8.99 0.32 2.40
C GLU A 181 -8.40 1.50 1.61
N ILE A 182 -7.53 1.24 0.63
CA ILE A 182 -6.94 2.31 -0.20
C ILE A 182 -7.98 3.04 -1.08
N TYR A 183 -9.13 2.43 -1.37
CA TYR A 183 -10.16 2.99 -2.24
C TYR A 183 -11.31 3.66 -1.48
N VAL A 184 -11.29 3.64 -0.16
CA VAL A 184 -12.38 4.19 0.66
C VAL A 184 -12.58 5.69 0.37
N GLY A 185 -13.82 6.05 0.00
CA GLY A 185 -14.23 7.43 -0.22
C GLY A 185 -13.72 8.08 -1.51
N LEU A 186 -13.14 7.31 -2.44
CA LEU A 186 -12.83 7.81 -3.78
C LEU A 186 -14.12 7.98 -4.59
N GLU A 187 -14.14 8.99 -5.44
CA GLU A 187 -15.19 9.17 -6.44
C GLU A 187 -15.07 8.10 -7.52
N THR A 188 -16.20 7.50 -7.89
CA THR A 188 -16.28 6.51 -8.95
C THR A 188 -16.57 7.16 -10.31
N ASN A 189 -16.13 6.48 -11.37
CA ASN A 189 -16.43 6.82 -12.74
C ASN A 189 -17.06 5.59 -13.43
N ASN A 190 -18.20 5.81 -14.07
CA ASN A 190 -18.97 4.77 -14.75
C ASN A 190 -18.97 4.95 -16.28
N ASP A 191 -17.97 5.64 -16.84
CA ASP A 191 -17.83 5.82 -18.30
C ASP A 191 -17.40 4.53 -18.99
N PHE A 192 -16.94 3.55 -18.22
CA PHE A 192 -16.61 2.20 -18.67
C PHE A 192 -17.72 1.20 -18.30
N PRO A 193 -17.72 0.00 -18.88
CA PRO A 193 -18.65 -1.05 -18.49
C PRO A 193 -18.59 -1.46 -17.01
N MET A 194 -17.46 -1.21 -16.35
CA MET A 194 -17.25 -1.42 -14.92
C MET A 194 -17.14 -0.10 -14.16
N GLU A 195 -17.42 -0.12 -12.87
CA GLU A 195 -17.13 0.98 -11.98
C GLU A 195 -15.62 1.12 -11.76
N THR A 196 -15.08 2.30 -11.99
CA THR A 196 -13.66 2.61 -11.81
C THR A 196 -13.48 3.83 -10.89
N PHE A 197 -12.26 4.07 -10.42
CA PHE A 197 -11.94 5.26 -9.62
C PHE A 197 -11.18 6.27 -10.49
N ALA A 198 -11.75 7.45 -10.68
CA ALA A 198 -11.12 8.50 -11.47
C ALA A 198 -9.92 9.09 -10.72
N LEU A 199 -8.77 9.20 -11.38
CA LEU A 199 -7.55 9.79 -10.82
C LEU A 199 -7.13 11.07 -11.51
N LEU A 200 -7.31 11.15 -12.83
CA LEU A 200 -6.93 12.31 -13.62
C LEU A 200 -8.05 12.65 -14.59
N GLY A 201 -8.49 13.91 -14.56
CA GLY A 201 -9.52 14.40 -15.45
C GLY A 201 -9.00 14.69 -16.84
N THR A 202 -9.92 14.96 -17.76
CA THR A 202 -9.57 15.50 -19.09
C THR A 202 -8.89 16.85 -18.91
N GLY A 203 -7.81 17.07 -19.66
CA GLY A 203 -7.19 18.39 -19.72
C GLY A 203 -8.19 19.47 -20.16
N ASN A 204 -7.96 20.70 -19.74
CA ASN A 204 -8.85 21.82 -20.02
C ASN A 204 -8.80 22.36 -21.47
N GLY A 205 -8.49 21.50 -22.43
CA GLY A 205 -8.64 21.74 -23.87
C GLY A 205 -7.47 22.43 -24.56
N THR A 206 -6.53 23.03 -23.86
CA THR A 206 -5.35 23.71 -24.44
C THR A 206 -4.03 23.28 -23.85
N GLU A 207 -4.05 22.75 -22.63
CA GLU A 207 -2.87 22.16 -21.98
C GLU A 207 -3.19 20.72 -21.64
N MET A 208 -2.37 19.84 -22.14
CA MET A 208 -2.52 18.41 -21.98
C MET A 208 -1.76 17.98 -20.74
N TRP A 209 -2.36 17.08 -19.96
CA TRP A 209 -1.66 16.46 -18.87
C TRP A 209 -0.40 15.77 -19.41
N ARG A 210 0.72 16.06 -18.79
CA ARG A 210 1.92 15.27 -19.00
C ARG A 210 1.74 13.97 -18.24
N GLU A 211 1.21 13.01 -18.94
CA GLU A 211 1.35 11.65 -18.48
C GLU A 211 2.78 11.21 -18.75
N ASP A 212 3.63 11.38 -17.75
CA ASP A 212 4.91 10.72 -17.74
C ASP A 212 4.68 9.20 -17.72
N HIS A 213 5.68 8.43 -17.76
CA HIS A 213 5.61 7.01 -17.93
C HIS A 213 4.80 6.29 -16.86
N ASN A 214 3.93 5.38 -17.25
CA ASN A 214 3.44 4.33 -16.39
C ASN A 214 4.58 3.36 -16.07
N CYS A 215 4.78 3.04 -14.80
CA CYS A 215 5.79 2.09 -14.33
C CYS A 215 5.11 0.82 -13.82
N MET A 216 4.48 0.09 -14.73
CA MET A 216 3.58 -1.04 -14.46
C MET A 216 4.19 -2.37 -14.93
N TRP A 217 3.55 -3.45 -14.53
CA TRP A 217 3.92 -4.79 -15.00
C TRP A 217 3.07 -5.19 -16.20
N ASP A 218 3.73 -5.60 -17.28
CA ASP A 218 3.08 -6.30 -18.38
C ASP A 218 2.81 -7.75 -17.96
N LEU A 219 1.55 -8.05 -17.65
CA LEU A 219 1.15 -9.38 -17.22
C LEU A 219 1.23 -10.42 -18.35
N ASN A 220 1.24 -10.00 -19.61
CA ASN A 220 1.44 -10.89 -20.75
C ASN A 220 2.82 -11.54 -20.75
N ALA A 221 3.83 -10.88 -20.13
CA ALA A 221 5.16 -11.45 -19.94
C ALA A 221 5.16 -12.72 -19.07
N TYR A 222 4.09 -12.95 -18.30
CA TYR A 222 3.91 -14.15 -17.47
C TYR A 222 3.26 -15.33 -18.22
N ASN A 223 3.28 -15.31 -19.54
CA ASN A 223 2.75 -16.31 -20.48
C ASN A 223 1.24 -16.52 -20.44
N ALA A 224 0.65 -16.22 -21.55
CA ALA A 224 -0.76 -16.46 -21.93
C ALA A 224 -1.77 -16.33 -20.78
N VAL A 225 -2.82 -15.64 -21.04
CA VAL A 225 -3.94 -15.39 -20.14
C VAL A 225 -4.44 -16.66 -19.44
N TYR A 226 -4.24 -17.81 -20.08
CA TYR A 226 -4.63 -19.12 -19.56
C TYR A 226 -3.45 -20.08 -19.63
N THR A 227 -3.26 -20.80 -18.56
CA THR A 227 -2.27 -21.85 -18.48
C THR A 227 -2.96 -23.20 -18.35
N ALA A 228 -2.23 -24.26 -18.69
CA ALA A 228 -2.73 -25.63 -18.59
C ALA A 228 -3.16 -26.02 -17.16
N ASP A 229 -2.71 -25.29 -16.14
CA ASP A 229 -3.10 -25.47 -14.73
C ASP A 229 -4.32 -24.62 -14.33
N GLY A 230 -4.97 -23.94 -15.29
CA GLY A 230 -6.17 -23.14 -15.07
C GLY A 230 -5.94 -21.78 -14.43
N LYS A 231 -4.68 -21.34 -14.28
CA LYS A 231 -4.37 -20.04 -13.71
C LYS A 231 -4.23 -18.99 -14.78
N ASN A 232 -4.77 -17.80 -14.53
CA ASN A 232 -4.60 -16.62 -15.38
C ASN A 232 -3.27 -15.90 -15.10
N THR A 233 -2.94 -14.90 -15.91
CA THR A 233 -1.69 -14.12 -15.78
C THR A 233 -1.62 -13.34 -14.47
N VAL A 234 -2.76 -12.87 -13.94
CA VAL A 234 -2.85 -12.18 -12.65
C VAL A 234 -2.47 -13.13 -11.52
N GLU A 235 -3.10 -14.29 -11.43
CA GLU A 235 -2.78 -15.30 -10.40
C GLU A 235 -1.32 -15.76 -10.47
N LYS A 236 -0.77 -15.90 -11.67
CA LYS A 236 0.64 -16.26 -11.83
C LYS A 236 1.56 -15.19 -11.28
N PHE A 237 1.29 -13.93 -11.64
CA PHE A 237 2.05 -12.80 -11.11
C PHE A 237 1.97 -12.74 -9.59
N GLU A 238 0.78 -12.85 -9.04
CA GLU A 238 0.53 -12.80 -7.60
C GLU A 238 1.25 -13.94 -6.86
N ASN A 239 1.10 -15.16 -7.33
CA ASN A 239 1.74 -16.33 -6.73
C ASN A 239 3.27 -16.26 -6.80
N GLN A 240 3.82 -15.84 -7.95
CA GLN A 240 5.26 -15.75 -8.14
C GLN A 240 5.90 -14.67 -7.26
N ASN A 241 5.19 -13.56 -7.04
CA ASN A 241 5.72 -12.40 -6.34
C ASN A 241 5.21 -12.26 -4.90
N ASN A 242 4.42 -13.19 -4.38
CA ASN A 242 3.71 -13.05 -3.11
C ASN A 242 3.02 -11.67 -3.01
N ALA A 243 2.16 -11.39 -3.97
CA ALA A 243 1.54 -10.09 -4.17
C ALA A 243 0.03 -10.19 -4.35
N THR A 244 -0.64 -9.04 -4.40
CA THR A 244 -2.03 -8.89 -4.83
C THR A 244 -2.10 -7.70 -5.79
N VAL A 245 -2.65 -7.91 -6.98
CA VAL A 245 -2.94 -6.84 -7.94
C VAL A 245 -4.21 -6.13 -7.48
N LEU A 246 -4.06 -4.93 -6.96
CA LEU A 246 -5.18 -4.13 -6.44
C LEU A 246 -5.85 -3.29 -7.53
N GLY A 247 -5.15 -2.95 -8.60
CA GLY A 247 -5.71 -2.12 -9.66
C GLY A 247 -4.92 -2.11 -10.95
N THR A 248 -5.62 -1.84 -12.04
CA THR A 248 -5.09 -1.63 -13.38
C THR A 248 -5.73 -0.38 -14.00
N TRP A 249 -5.35 0.00 -15.23
CA TRP A 249 -6.04 1.07 -15.95
C TRP A 249 -7.47 0.67 -16.35
N GLY A 250 -8.42 1.59 -16.22
CA GLY A 250 -9.81 1.35 -16.54
C GLY A 250 -10.10 1.09 -18.03
N HIS A 251 -9.29 1.65 -18.91
CA HIS A 251 -9.47 1.55 -20.36
C HIS A 251 -8.59 0.48 -21.03
N VAL A 252 -7.84 -0.29 -20.26
CA VAL A 252 -7.10 -1.46 -20.76
C VAL A 252 -7.67 -2.74 -20.18
N GLN A 253 -7.45 -3.84 -20.88
CA GLN A 253 -7.84 -5.14 -20.34
C GLN A 253 -7.12 -5.39 -19.03
N ASP A 254 -7.86 -5.71 -18.00
CA ASP A 254 -7.39 -5.84 -16.63
C ASP A 254 -6.43 -7.01 -16.37
N HIS A 255 -6.27 -7.88 -17.34
CA HIS A 255 -5.26 -8.93 -17.36
C HIS A 255 -3.95 -8.54 -18.05
N ALA A 256 -3.91 -7.36 -18.69
CA ALA A 256 -2.75 -6.94 -19.47
C ALA A 256 -1.68 -6.27 -18.62
N VAL A 257 -2.07 -5.51 -17.59
CA VAL A 257 -1.15 -4.74 -16.78
C VAL A 257 -1.54 -4.74 -15.29
N ALA A 258 -0.54 -4.76 -14.41
CA ALA A 258 -0.70 -4.51 -12.99
C ALA A 258 -0.18 -3.10 -12.68
N GLY A 259 -1.08 -2.19 -12.29
CA GLY A 259 -0.79 -0.78 -12.02
C GLY A 259 -0.58 -0.50 -10.53
N ILE A 260 -1.46 -1.01 -9.67
CA ILE A 260 -1.32 -0.93 -8.22
C ILE A 260 -1.18 -2.34 -7.67
N VAL A 261 -0.10 -2.59 -6.94
CA VAL A 261 0.24 -3.93 -6.43
C VAL A 261 0.63 -3.84 -4.96
N GLU A 262 0.02 -4.67 -4.14
CA GLU A 262 0.45 -4.93 -2.77
C GLU A 262 1.40 -6.13 -2.74
N PHE A 263 2.64 -5.90 -2.38
CA PHE A 263 3.62 -6.94 -2.10
C PHE A 263 3.60 -7.29 -0.62
N LYS A 264 3.13 -8.49 -0.31
CA LYS A 264 2.97 -8.97 1.07
C LYS A 264 4.33 -9.22 1.73
N PRO A 265 4.40 -9.25 3.07
CA PRO A 265 5.61 -9.64 3.78
C PRO A 265 6.19 -10.96 3.27
N VAL A 266 7.49 -11.00 3.00
CA VAL A 266 8.19 -12.24 2.58
C VAL A 266 8.31 -13.21 3.76
N THR A 267 8.53 -12.66 4.93
CA THR A 267 8.61 -13.38 6.21
C THR A 267 7.68 -12.69 7.20
N GLU A 268 7.08 -13.45 8.10
CA GLU A 268 6.28 -12.87 9.18
C GLU A 268 7.12 -11.82 9.95
N GLY A 269 6.54 -10.65 10.17
CA GLY A 269 7.22 -9.52 10.79
C GLY A 269 7.91 -8.55 9.83
N ASN A 270 8.07 -8.88 8.55
CA ASN A 270 8.52 -7.90 7.56
C ASN A 270 7.40 -6.92 7.20
N GLY A 271 7.79 -5.76 6.67
CA GLY A 271 6.84 -4.76 6.16
C GLY A 271 6.19 -5.14 4.84
N THR A 272 5.10 -4.44 4.54
CA THR A 272 4.37 -4.52 3.28
C THR A 272 4.85 -3.41 2.33
N ILE A 273 4.86 -3.67 1.02
CA ILE A 273 5.15 -2.65 0.02
C ILE A 273 3.92 -2.50 -0.88
N ILE A 274 3.39 -1.28 -1.01
CA ILE A 274 2.45 -0.95 -2.08
C ILE A 274 3.19 -0.18 -3.15
N ALA A 275 3.09 -0.66 -4.38
CA ALA A 275 3.63 -0.02 -5.56
C ALA A 275 2.48 0.47 -6.44
N ASN A 276 2.44 1.78 -6.72
CA ASN A 276 1.49 2.42 -7.63
C ASN A 276 2.28 3.02 -8.80
N GLY A 277 2.32 2.29 -9.89
CA GLY A 277 3.06 2.68 -11.11
C GLY A 277 2.23 3.44 -12.13
N LEU A 278 1.01 3.87 -11.77
CA LEU A 278 0.13 4.60 -12.66
C LEU A 278 0.64 6.03 -12.92
N ALA A 279 0.65 6.46 -14.16
CA ALA A 279 1.09 7.80 -14.55
C ALA A 279 0.15 8.92 -14.08
N ALA A 280 -1.07 8.60 -13.71
CA ALA A 280 -2.08 9.56 -13.26
C ALA A 280 -1.80 10.25 -11.92
N CYS A 281 -0.61 10.05 -11.33
CA CYS A 281 -0.19 10.71 -10.09
C CYS A 281 0.27 12.17 -10.35
N GLU A 282 -0.63 12.99 -10.88
CA GLU A 282 -0.40 14.40 -11.20
C GLU A 282 -0.73 15.29 -10.01
N TRP A 283 0.29 15.66 -9.24
CA TRP A 283 0.16 16.41 -7.98
C TRP A 283 0.07 17.92 -8.19
N SER A 284 0.79 18.44 -9.17
CA SER A 284 0.91 19.88 -9.38
C SER A 284 -0.20 20.43 -10.28
N PRO A 285 -0.83 21.54 -9.91
CA PRO A 285 -1.79 22.23 -10.79
C PRO A 285 -1.10 23.03 -11.89
N ARG A 286 0.23 22.97 -12.03
CA ARG A 286 0.98 23.80 -13.00
C ARG A 286 0.61 23.53 -14.44
N GLN A 287 0.18 22.32 -14.76
CA GLN A 287 -0.28 21.92 -16.10
C GLN A 287 -1.81 21.93 -16.23
N GLY A 288 -2.50 22.45 -15.26
CA GLY A 288 -3.95 22.52 -15.18
C GLY A 288 -4.48 21.97 -13.85
N VAL A 289 -5.74 22.19 -13.58
CA VAL A 289 -6.40 21.69 -12.38
C VAL A 289 -6.97 20.30 -12.67
N ASN A 290 -6.46 19.29 -12.01
CA ASN A 290 -7.02 17.94 -12.06
C ASN A 290 -8.38 17.93 -11.33
N ALA A 291 -9.47 17.68 -12.06
CA ALA A 291 -10.82 17.59 -11.50
C ALA A 291 -10.94 16.48 -10.43
N PHE A 292 -10.10 15.43 -10.51
CA PHE A 292 -10.08 14.30 -9.58
C PHE A 292 -8.88 14.32 -8.63
N HIS A 293 -8.26 15.49 -8.43
CA HIS A 293 -7.14 15.62 -7.49
C HIS A 293 -7.49 15.12 -6.08
N SER A 294 -8.74 15.28 -5.65
CA SER A 294 -9.23 14.76 -4.38
C SER A 294 -9.13 13.23 -4.28
N ASN A 295 -9.29 12.50 -5.39
CA ASN A 295 -9.10 11.05 -5.43
C ASN A 295 -7.62 10.66 -5.32
N LEU A 296 -6.74 11.40 -5.99
CA LEU A 296 -5.29 11.18 -5.87
C LEU A 296 -4.83 11.38 -4.42
N VAL A 297 -5.28 12.46 -3.77
CA VAL A 297 -5.02 12.73 -2.35
C VAL A 297 -5.53 11.59 -1.49
N LYS A 298 -6.81 11.22 -1.61
CA LYS A 298 -7.41 10.14 -0.82
C LYS A 298 -6.72 8.79 -1.03
N LEU A 299 -6.42 8.43 -2.27
CA LEU A 299 -5.71 7.18 -2.59
C LEU A 299 -4.35 7.12 -1.88
N THR A 300 -3.63 8.24 -1.90
CA THR A 300 -2.31 8.33 -1.26
C THR A 300 -2.42 8.28 0.27
N ASP A 301 -3.29 9.11 0.85
CA ASP A 301 -3.47 9.17 2.30
C ASP A 301 -4.02 7.84 2.85
N ASN A 302 -4.98 7.23 2.17
CA ASN A 302 -5.49 5.92 2.52
C ASN A 302 -4.39 4.84 2.45
N THR A 303 -3.52 4.89 1.43
CA THR A 303 -2.41 3.95 1.28
C THR A 303 -1.40 4.09 2.43
N LEU A 304 -1.03 5.32 2.78
CA LEU A 304 -0.14 5.59 3.89
C LEU A 304 -0.74 5.14 5.23
N ASN A 305 -2.00 5.45 5.47
CA ASN A 305 -2.72 5.04 6.68
C ASN A 305 -2.84 3.51 6.79
N TYR A 306 -3.19 2.84 5.70
CA TYR A 306 -3.28 1.38 5.62
C TYR A 306 -1.95 0.71 5.97
N LEU A 307 -0.85 1.18 5.36
CA LEU A 307 0.49 0.65 5.60
C LEU A 307 0.96 0.90 7.04
N THR A 308 0.65 2.06 7.60
CA THR A 308 0.97 2.40 8.99
C THR A 308 0.18 1.53 9.97
N ALA A 309 -1.13 1.32 9.72
CA ALA A 309 -1.97 0.49 10.58
C ALA A 309 -1.50 -0.97 10.60
N LYS A 310 -1.02 -1.51 9.48
CA LYS A 310 -0.45 -2.87 9.43
C LYS A 310 0.77 -3.01 10.34
N ASN A 311 1.63 -2.01 10.39
CA ASN A 311 2.83 -2.04 11.23
C ASN A 311 2.52 -1.83 12.70
N SER A 312 1.58 -0.93 13.02
CA SER A 312 1.14 -0.74 14.40
C SER A 312 0.56 -2.02 14.99
N ALA A 313 -0.18 -2.80 14.20
CA ALA A 313 -0.68 -4.10 14.62
C ALA A 313 0.44 -5.13 14.89
N ILE A 314 1.56 -5.05 14.15
CA ILE A 314 2.74 -5.91 14.36
C ILE A 314 3.53 -5.44 15.58
N SER A 315 3.72 -4.12 15.74
CA SER A 315 4.45 -3.54 16.87
C SER A 315 3.69 -3.71 18.19
N ASP A 316 2.36 -3.63 18.19
CA ASP A 316 1.55 -3.92 19.38
C ASP A 316 1.68 -5.38 19.83
N ILE A 317 1.87 -6.32 18.89
CA ILE A 317 2.16 -7.72 19.23
C ILE A 317 3.58 -7.88 19.77
N ASN A 318 4.56 -7.12 19.28
CA ASN A 318 5.96 -7.16 19.70
C ASN A 318 6.22 -6.25 20.93
N GLY A 319 5.46 -5.16 21.09
CA GLY A 319 5.59 -4.21 22.21
C GLY A 319 5.10 -4.76 23.56
N ILE A 320 4.39 -5.91 23.57
CA ILE A 320 3.95 -6.60 24.79
C ILE A 320 5.09 -7.46 25.40
N ALA A 321 6.28 -7.48 24.83
CA ALA A 321 7.48 -8.05 25.46
C ALA A 321 8.05 -7.18 26.62
N GLY A 322 7.30 -6.16 27.10
CA GLY A 322 7.62 -5.37 28.26
C GLY A 322 7.32 -6.12 29.55
N ASP A 323 8.38 -6.35 30.33
CA ASP A 323 8.43 -6.76 31.73
C ASP A 323 7.35 -7.79 32.14
N MET A 324 7.61 -9.04 31.82
CA MET A 324 6.87 -10.18 32.36
C MET A 324 7.22 -10.28 33.85
N GLY A 325 6.52 -9.51 34.70
CA GLY A 325 6.62 -9.62 36.14
C GLY A 325 6.38 -11.05 36.61
N ASP A 326 6.74 -11.39 37.85
CA ASP A 326 6.59 -12.71 38.50
C ASP A 326 5.13 -13.21 38.62
N ALA A 327 4.17 -12.57 37.93
CA ALA A 327 2.77 -13.01 37.95
C ALA A 327 2.60 -14.32 37.15
N PRO A 328 1.81 -15.29 37.65
CA PRO A 328 1.56 -16.54 36.92
C PRO A 328 0.85 -16.27 35.59
N ALA A 329 1.27 -17.00 34.55
CA ALA A 329 0.65 -16.90 33.22
C ALA A 329 -0.69 -17.64 33.20
N GLU A 330 -1.73 -16.99 32.71
CA GLU A 330 -3.05 -17.55 32.47
C GLU A 330 -3.27 -17.74 30.97
N TYR A 331 -3.82 -18.86 30.56
CA TYR A 331 -4.00 -19.22 29.16
C TYR A 331 -5.49 -19.25 28.80
N PHE A 332 -5.83 -18.74 27.64
CA PHE A 332 -7.20 -18.66 27.13
C PHE A 332 -7.27 -19.10 25.67
N THR A 333 -8.39 -19.70 25.27
CA THR A 333 -8.72 -19.84 23.85
C THR A 333 -8.95 -18.46 23.22
N ILE A 334 -8.99 -18.39 21.89
CA ILE A 334 -9.34 -17.15 21.17
C ILE A 334 -10.76 -16.66 21.47
N GLN A 335 -11.63 -17.51 22.06
CA GLN A 335 -12.95 -17.15 22.54
C GLN A 335 -12.95 -16.67 24.01
N GLY A 336 -11.78 -16.55 24.64
CA GLY A 336 -11.64 -16.09 26.02
C GLY A 336 -11.91 -17.16 27.08
N ILE A 337 -11.97 -18.44 26.73
CA ILE A 337 -12.17 -19.54 27.67
C ILE A 337 -10.81 -19.91 28.28
N ALA A 338 -10.70 -19.88 29.59
CA ALA A 338 -9.49 -20.26 30.31
C ALA A 338 -9.15 -21.75 30.08
N VAL A 339 -7.86 -22.03 29.82
CA VAL A 339 -7.34 -23.37 29.56
C VAL A 339 -6.14 -23.68 30.45
N ASN A 340 -5.98 -24.93 30.83
CA ASN A 340 -4.82 -25.37 31.57
C ASN A 340 -3.60 -25.43 30.64
N PRO A 341 -2.45 -24.79 30.97
CA PRO A 341 -1.25 -24.82 30.17
C PRO A 341 -0.70 -26.24 29.91
N GLU A 342 -0.93 -27.18 30.80
CA GLU A 342 -0.51 -28.58 30.63
C GLU A 342 -1.39 -29.38 29.66
N ALA A 343 -2.56 -28.83 29.28
CA ALA A 343 -3.53 -29.47 28.39
C ALA A 343 -3.66 -28.75 27.03
N LEU A 344 -2.69 -27.90 26.66
CA LEU A 344 -2.70 -27.19 25.38
C LEU A 344 -2.51 -28.18 24.23
N THR A 345 -3.43 -28.13 23.28
CA THR A 345 -3.31 -28.83 21.99
C THR A 345 -2.79 -27.88 20.91
N PRO A 346 -2.31 -28.37 19.76
CA PRO A 346 -1.91 -27.49 18.67
C PRO A 346 -3.01 -26.48 18.32
N GLY A 347 -2.67 -25.18 18.32
CA GLY A 347 -3.64 -24.13 18.13
C GLY A 347 -3.13 -22.75 18.58
N ILE A 348 -4.04 -21.76 18.50
CA ILE A 348 -3.76 -20.38 18.90
C ILE A 348 -4.40 -20.11 20.25
N TYR A 349 -3.63 -19.51 21.16
CA TYR A 349 -4.05 -19.17 22.51
C TYR A 349 -3.68 -17.73 22.87
N ILE A 350 -4.42 -17.16 23.80
CA ILE A 350 -4.11 -15.88 24.44
C ILE A 350 -3.48 -16.18 25.79
N VAL A 351 -2.32 -15.60 26.08
CA VAL A 351 -1.64 -15.71 27.37
C VAL A 351 -1.69 -14.36 28.05
N ARG A 352 -2.24 -14.32 29.27
CA ARG A 352 -2.20 -13.15 30.15
C ARG A 352 -1.21 -13.39 31.28
N GLN A 353 -0.30 -12.45 31.50
CA GLN A 353 0.63 -12.48 32.64
C GLN A 353 0.68 -11.07 33.24
N GLY A 354 0.10 -10.89 34.43
CA GLY A 354 -0.12 -9.58 35.00
C GLY A 354 -1.02 -8.70 34.12
N ASN A 355 -0.51 -7.55 33.68
CA ASN A 355 -1.22 -6.65 32.77
C ASN A 355 -0.88 -6.90 31.28
N THR A 356 -0.04 -7.87 31.00
CA THR A 356 0.43 -8.20 29.65
C THR A 356 -0.41 -9.32 29.04
N VAL A 357 -0.82 -9.16 27.78
CA VAL A 357 -1.60 -10.14 27.03
C VAL A 357 -0.89 -10.45 25.72
N ASN A 358 -0.58 -11.73 25.49
CA ASN A 358 0.12 -12.20 24.29
C ASN A 358 -0.70 -13.26 23.55
N LYS A 359 -0.49 -13.35 22.24
CA LYS A 359 -1.00 -14.45 21.42
C LYS A 359 0.14 -15.44 21.15
N ILE A 360 -0.09 -16.71 21.45
CA ILE A 360 0.88 -17.77 21.20
C ILE A 360 0.32 -18.82 20.23
N SER A 361 1.20 -19.47 19.49
CA SER A 361 0.88 -20.66 18.70
C SER A 361 1.55 -21.88 19.33
N VAL A 362 0.74 -22.87 19.66
CA VAL A 362 1.20 -24.19 20.12
C VAL A 362 1.21 -25.12 18.92
N ARG A 363 2.32 -25.80 18.66
CA ARG A 363 2.54 -26.74 17.55
C ARG A 363 2.50 -28.19 18.01
#